data_569c24d4ae2e852bd8aa29e2e7dd21e3
#
_entry.id   569c24d4ae2e852bd8aa29e2e7dd21e3
#
_cell.length_a   1.000
_cell.length_b   1.000
_cell.length_c   1.000
_cell.angle_alpha   90.00
_cell.angle_beta   90.00
_cell.angle_gamma   90.00
#
_symmetry.space_group_name_H-M   'P 1'
#
loop_
_entity.id
_entity.type
_entity.pdbx_description
1 polymer ?
#
loop_
_entity_poly.entity_id
_entity_poly.type
_entity_poly.pdbx_seq_one_letter_code
_entity_poly.pdbx_strand_id
1 'polypeptide(L)'
;MIMKHLKIKMMSIAFMAVTTSSMAQSLNKMNWLNEPQQWEIKDGKTLVMDVPAKTDFWRISHYGFTVDDGPFYYATYGGEFEAKVKITGNYVTTFDQMGLMLRIDHENWIKAGVEYVDGKQNVSAVVTHRTSDWSVVQLPDAPRSIWIKAVRRLDAVEIFFSRDDKEYIICLLYTSPSPRD
;
A
#
# COMPACT_ATOMS: atom_id res chain seq x y z
N MET A 1 44.36 -13.84 36.86
CA MET A 1 43.10 -13.51 36.17
C MET A 1 43.45 -13.32 34.69
N ILE A 2 43.22 -14.33 33.85
CA ILE A 2 43.67 -14.38 32.46
C ILE A 2 42.47 -13.93 31.59
N MET A 3 42.58 -12.76 31.00
CA MET A 3 41.61 -12.28 29.98
C MET A 3 41.79 -13.06 28.69
N LYS A 4 40.82 -13.89 28.31
CA LYS A 4 40.73 -14.52 26.99
C LYS A 4 40.23 -13.51 25.94
N HIS A 5 41.09 -13.21 24.98
CA HIS A 5 40.69 -12.40 23.82
C HIS A 5 39.69 -13.16 22.94
N LEU A 6 38.47 -12.67 22.85
CA LEU A 6 37.42 -13.14 21.94
C LEU A 6 37.74 -12.58 20.53
N LYS A 7 38.18 -13.42 19.61
CA LYS A 7 38.34 -13.06 18.19
C LYS A 7 36.96 -13.11 17.52
N ILE A 8 36.36 -11.95 17.24
CA ILE A 8 35.14 -11.83 16.43
C ILE A 8 35.58 -12.02 14.98
N LYS A 9 35.17 -13.12 14.33
CA LYS A 9 35.25 -13.28 12.88
C LYS A 9 34.14 -12.42 12.27
N MET A 10 34.51 -11.33 11.60
CA MET A 10 33.61 -10.60 10.72
C MET A 10 33.27 -11.50 9.52
N MET A 11 32.03 -11.93 9.45
CA MET A 11 31.49 -12.62 8.29
C MET A 11 31.07 -11.53 7.30
N SER A 12 31.82 -11.41 6.18
CA SER A 12 31.44 -10.54 5.08
C SER A 12 30.14 -11.05 4.45
N ILE A 13 29.05 -10.38 4.68
CA ILE A 13 27.80 -10.60 3.95
C ILE A 13 27.99 -9.91 2.60
N ALA A 14 28.14 -10.70 1.54
CA ALA A 14 28.10 -10.18 0.17
C ALA A 14 26.69 -9.70 -0.11
N PHE A 15 26.50 -8.39 -0.17
CA PHE A 15 25.28 -7.78 -0.66
C PHE A 15 25.21 -8.04 -2.16
N MET A 16 24.42 -9.01 -2.58
CA MET A 16 24.05 -9.19 -3.97
C MET A 16 23.07 -8.09 -4.32
N ALA A 17 23.53 -7.03 -5.00
CA ALA A 17 22.67 -6.00 -5.53
C ALA A 17 21.80 -6.62 -6.63
N VAL A 18 20.57 -6.97 -6.31
CA VAL A 18 19.57 -7.30 -7.31
C VAL A 18 19.17 -5.98 -7.98
N THR A 19 19.69 -5.76 -9.19
CA THR A 19 19.21 -4.67 -10.04
C THR A 19 17.81 -5.00 -10.52
N THR A 20 16.78 -4.54 -9.80
CA THR A 20 15.42 -4.58 -10.29
C THR A 20 15.29 -3.54 -11.39
N SER A 21 15.07 -4.00 -12.62
CA SER A 21 14.70 -3.12 -13.73
C SER A 21 13.37 -2.45 -13.35
N SER A 22 13.40 -1.15 -13.06
CA SER A 22 12.19 -0.37 -12.83
C SER A 22 11.46 -0.21 -14.16
N MET A 23 10.44 -1.03 -14.39
CA MET A 23 9.54 -0.90 -15.54
C MET A 23 8.36 -0.04 -15.11
N ALA A 24 8.31 1.21 -15.59
CA ALA A 24 7.10 2.02 -15.40
C ALA A 24 5.94 1.37 -16.16
N GLN A 25 4.93 0.92 -15.42
CA GLN A 25 3.71 0.37 -16.00
C GLN A 25 2.98 1.46 -16.80
N SER A 26 2.62 1.15 -18.04
CA SER A 26 1.77 2.03 -18.83
C SER A 26 0.34 2.02 -18.26
N LEU A 27 -0.13 3.14 -17.77
CA LEU A 27 -1.50 3.28 -17.25
C LEU A 27 -2.55 2.90 -18.29
N ASN A 28 -2.30 3.14 -19.58
CA ASN A 28 -3.24 2.82 -20.66
C ASN A 28 -3.50 1.31 -20.87
N LYS A 29 -2.80 0.44 -20.15
CA LYS A 29 -2.91 -1.03 -20.25
C LYS A 29 -3.44 -1.67 -18.96
N MET A 30 -4.01 -0.88 -18.08
CA MET A 30 -4.61 -1.35 -16.83
C MET A 30 -6.12 -1.54 -16.98
N ASN A 31 -6.74 -2.16 -16.01
CA ASN A 31 -8.16 -2.50 -15.99
C ASN A 31 -8.85 -1.87 -14.79
N TRP A 32 -10.18 -1.76 -14.85
CA TRP A 32 -11.00 -1.33 -13.73
C TRP A 32 -11.70 -2.49 -13.04
N LEU A 33 -11.71 -2.47 -11.73
CA LEU A 33 -12.75 -3.02 -10.89
C LEU A 33 -13.51 -1.83 -10.31
N ASN A 34 -14.85 -1.80 -10.48
CA ASN A 34 -15.71 -0.68 -10.06
C ASN A 34 -15.30 0.66 -10.73
N GLU A 35 -15.32 0.71 -12.04
CA GLU A 35 -14.95 1.90 -12.82
C GLU A 35 -15.76 3.14 -12.40
N PRO A 36 -15.11 4.26 -12.01
CA PRO A 36 -15.83 5.49 -11.68
C PRO A 36 -16.39 6.17 -12.92
N GLN A 37 -17.43 6.99 -12.75
CA GLN A 37 -18.09 7.67 -13.87
C GLN A 37 -17.19 8.72 -14.56
N GLN A 38 -16.29 9.32 -13.81
CA GLN A 38 -15.39 10.37 -14.31
C GLN A 38 -13.95 10.05 -13.95
N TRP A 39 -13.15 9.83 -14.97
CA TRP A 39 -11.71 9.64 -14.83
C TRP A 39 -10.99 9.94 -16.14
N GLU A 40 -9.72 10.25 -16.03
CA GLU A 40 -8.84 10.46 -17.18
C GLU A 40 -7.39 10.08 -16.87
N ILE A 41 -6.62 9.78 -17.90
CA ILE A 41 -5.18 9.64 -17.80
C ILE A 41 -4.52 10.86 -18.43
N LYS A 42 -3.83 11.66 -17.62
CA LYS A 42 -3.06 12.83 -18.05
C LYS A 42 -1.61 12.42 -18.33
N ASP A 43 -1.11 12.83 -19.50
CA ASP A 43 0.29 12.63 -19.91
C ASP A 43 0.77 11.16 -19.85
N GLY A 44 -0.16 10.21 -19.94
CA GLY A 44 0.13 8.77 -19.82
C GLY A 44 0.69 8.31 -18.46
N LYS A 45 0.70 9.19 -17.46
CA LYS A 45 1.37 8.95 -16.16
C LYS A 45 0.51 9.27 -14.94
N THR A 46 -0.53 10.08 -15.07
CA THR A 46 -1.35 10.52 -13.96
C THR A 46 -2.78 10.08 -14.17
N LEU A 47 -3.28 9.21 -13.30
CA LEU A 47 -4.70 8.91 -13.21
C LEU A 47 -5.38 9.98 -12.36
N VAL A 48 -6.40 10.60 -12.91
CA VAL A 48 -7.30 11.53 -12.20
C VAL A 48 -8.69 10.92 -12.20
N MET A 49 -9.37 10.90 -11.07
CA MET A 49 -10.71 10.35 -10.96
C MET A 49 -11.51 11.05 -9.85
N ASP A 50 -12.82 11.08 -10.04
CA ASP A 50 -13.78 11.42 -8.99
C ASP A 50 -14.24 10.13 -8.32
N VAL A 51 -13.99 10.01 -7.01
CA VAL A 51 -14.38 8.83 -6.24
C VAL A 51 -15.85 8.94 -5.85
N PRO A 52 -16.70 7.96 -6.20
CA PRO A 52 -18.11 7.96 -5.79
C PRO A 52 -18.25 7.93 -4.28
N ALA A 53 -19.19 8.71 -3.76
CA ALA A 53 -19.48 8.72 -2.34
C ALA A 53 -20.06 7.36 -1.87
N LYS A 54 -19.79 6.98 -0.63
CA LYS A 54 -20.27 5.75 0.03
C LYS A 54 -19.72 4.45 -0.57
N THR A 55 -18.57 4.50 -1.25
CA THR A 55 -17.86 3.32 -1.72
C THR A 55 -16.67 3.00 -0.80
N ASP A 56 -16.36 1.72 -0.62
CA ASP A 56 -15.24 1.29 0.22
C ASP A 56 -14.78 -0.13 -0.16
N PHE A 57 -13.70 -0.56 0.51
CA PHE A 57 -13.27 -1.95 0.66
C PHE A 57 -13.16 -2.24 2.15
N TRP A 58 -14.10 -3.04 2.66
CA TRP A 58 -14.15 -3.44 4.07
C TRP A 58 -14.86 -4.78 4.23
N ARG A 59 -14.42 -5.56 5.22
CA ARG A 59 -15.06 -6.85 5.53
C ARG A 59 -15.23 -7.05 7.02
N ILE A 60 -16.45 -7.07 7.45
CA ILE A 60 -17.01 -7.58 8.71
C ILE A 60 -16.56 -6.85 9.97
N SER A 61 -15.25 -6.85 10.28
CA SER A 61 -14.70 -6.42 11.58
C SER A 61 -15.29 -5.10 12.06
N HIS A 62 -15.60 -5.02 13.35
CA HIS A 62 -16.12 -3.85 14.05
C HIS A 62 -17.49 -3.37 13.55
N TYR A 63 -17.65 -3.08 12.26
CA TYR A 63 -18.82 -2.46 11.68
C TYR A 63 -19.91 -3.46 11.24
N GLY A 64 -19.59 -4.75 11.11
CA GLY A 64 -20.54 -5.81 10.75
C GLY A 64 -20.99 -5.84 9.27
N PHE A 65 -20.46 -5.00 8.40
CA PHE A 65 -20.80 -4.97 6.98
C PHE A 65 -19.64 -5.47 6.10
N THR A 66 -19.97 -5.78 4.85
CA THR A 66 -19.00 -6.08 3.79
C THR A 66 -19.30 -5.18 2.60
N VAL A 67 -18.27 -4.46 2.13
CA VAL A 67 -18.31 -3.57 0.97
C VAL A 67 -17.09 -3.84 0.11
N ASP A 68 -17.27 -3.88 -1.22
CA ASP A 68 -16.23 -4.19 -2.21
C ASP A 68 -16.49 -3.39 -3.50
N ASP A 69 -16.83 -2.10 -3.36
CA ASP A 69 -17.32 -1.25 -4.45
C ASP A 69 -16.50 0.02 -4.69
N GLY A 70 -15.39 0.20 -3.99
CA GLY A 70 -14.45 1.28 -4.25
C GLY A 70 -13.81 1.16 -5.64
N PRO A 71 -13.51 2.28 -6.33
CA PRO A 71 -12.80 2.25 -7.61
C PRO A 71 -11.39 1.67 -7.46
N PHE A 72 -11.04 0.70 -8.31
CA PHE A 72 -9.72 0.09 -8.31
C PHE A 72 -9.18 -0.09 -9.72
N TYR A 73 -8.16 0.69 -10.06
CA TYR A 73 -7.45 0.62 -11.33
C TYR A 73 -6.22 -0.24 -11.20
N TYR A 74 -6.14 -1.36 -11.90
CA TYR A 74 -5.16 -2.40 -11.60
C TYR A 74 -4.51 -3.03 -12.82
N ALA A 75 -3.31 -3.60 -12.58
CA ALA A 75 -2.65 -4.57 -13.44
C ALA A 75 -2.28 -5.80 -12.60
N THR A 76 -2.16 -6.96 -13.25
CA THR A 76 -1.82 -8.22 -12.59
C THR A 76 -0.33 -8.47 -12.65
N TYR A 77 0.27 -8.76 -11.50
CA TYR A 77 1.67 -9.13 -11.36
C TYR A 77 1.83 -10.40 -10.54
N GLY A 78 2.88 -11.16 -10.83
CA GLY A 78 3.29 -12.34 -10.06
C GLY A 78 4.70 -12.20 -9.51
N GLY A 79 5.08 -13.08 -8.57
CA GLY A 79 6.41 -13.12 -8.00
C GLY A 79 6.72 -11.94 -7.08
N GLU A 80 8.01 -11.60 -6.96
CA GLU A 80 8.48 -10.46 -6.18
C GLU A 80 8.40 -9.19 -7.01
N PHE A 81 7.94 -8.10 -6.41
CA PHE A 81 7.86 -6.80 -7.08
C PHE A 81 7.89 -5.63 -6.07
N GLU A 82 8.15 -4.45 -6.58
CA GLU A 82 7.91 -3.18 -5.92
C GLU A 82 6.87 -2.40 -6.71
N ALA A 83 5.85 -1.90 -6.02
CA ALA A 83 4.85 -1.00 -6.56
C ALA A 83 4.90 0.32 -5.80
N LYS A 84 4.95 1.44 -6.51
CA LYS A 84 5.04 2.77 -5.93
C LYS A 84 4.10 3.74 -6.63
N VAL A 85 3.40 4.56 -5.85
CA VAL A 85 2.50 5.59 -6.35
C VAL A 85 2.64 6.87 -5.54
N LYS A 86 2.59 8.01 -6.21
CA LYS A 86 2.33 9.31 -5.58
C LYS A 86 0.84 9.55 -5.59
N ILE A 87 0.26 9.79 -4.43
CA ILE A 87 -1.14 10.15 -4.28
C ILE A 87 -1.28 11.62 -3.91
N THR A 88 -2.30 12.26 -4.46
CA THR A 88 -2.68 13.65 -4.18
C THR A 88 -4.20 13.69 -4.08
N GLY A 89 -4.72 13.90 -2.89
CA GLY A 89 -6.15 13.87 -2.63
C GLY A 89 -6.67 15.18 -2.07
N ASN A 90 -7.98 15.41 -2.26
CA ASN A 90 -8.75 16.40 -1.53
C ASN A 90 -9.68 15.64 -0.58
N TYR A 91 -9.29 15.54 0.68
CA TYR A 91 -9.99 14.77 1.69
C TYR A 91 -10.88 15.72 2.50
N VAL A 92 -12.17 15.48 2.51
CA VAL A 92 -13.19 16.39 3.08
C VAL A 92 -14.10 15.68 4.08
N THR A 93 -14.49 14.45 3.76
CA THR A 93 -15.45 13.66 4.54
C THR A 93 -14.73 12.53 5.26
N THR A 94 -15.18 12.20 6.47
CA THR A 94 -14.64 11.05 7.22
C THR A 94 -14.69 9.79 6.38
N PHE A 95 -13.55 9.09 6.32
CA PHE A 95 -13.22 7.94 5.50
C PHE A 95 -12.96 8.21 4.02
N ASP A 96 -12.86 9.47 3.59
CA ASP A 96 -12.23 9.76 2.30
C ASP A 96 -10.83 9.17 2.27
N GLN A 97 -10.51 8.37 1.26
CA GLN A 97 -9.26 7.63 1.20
C GLN A 97 -8.74 7.46 -0.22
N MET A 98 -7.43 7.37 -0.35
CA MET A 98 -6.74 7.09 -1.60
C MET A 98 -5.42 6.37 -1.32
N GLY A 99 -5.05 5.41 -2.15
CA GLY A 99 -3.81 4.68 -1.93
C GLY A 99 -3.46 3.64 -2.98
N LEU A 100 -2.68 2.68 -2.54
CA LEU A 100 -2.25 1.50 -3.26
C LEU A 100 -2.94 0.27 -2.67
N MET A 101 -3.37 -0.65 -3.53
CA MET A 101 -3.95 -1.91 -3.11
C MET A 101 -3.23 -3.08 -3.78
N LEU A 102 -2.91 -4.10 -2.99
CA LEU A 102 -2.53 -5.42 -3.46
C LEU A 102 -3.70 -6.36 -3.18
N ARG A 103 -4.22 -7.02 -4.22
CA ARG A 103 -5.44 -7.81 -4.11
C ARG A 103 -5.28 -9.15 -4.81
N ILE A 104 -5.61 -10.23 -4.11
CA ILE A 104 -5.72 -11.58 -4.67
C ILE A 104 -7.17 -11.80 -5.11
N ASP A 105 -8.11 -11.57 -4.19
CA ASP A 105 -9.55 -11.71 -4.39
C ASP A 105 -10.33 -10.79 -3.45
N HIS A 106 -11.65 -10.96 -3.35
CA HIS A 106 -12.52 -10.13 -2.51
C HIS A 106 -12.36 -10.36 -0.99
N GLU A 107 -11.65 -11.42 -0.59
CA GLU A 107 -11.40 -11.75 0.83
C GLU A 107 -9.94 -11.57 1.25
N ASN A 108 -9.03 -11.37 0.28
CA ASN A 108 -7.59 -11.36 0.53
C ASN A 108 -6.95 -10.17 -0.18
N TRP A 109 -6.71 -9.08 0.57
CA TRP A 109 -6.11 -7.87 0.05
C TRP A 109 -5.47 -7.01 1.15
N ILE A 110 -4.60 -6.12 0.74
CA ILE A 110 -4.00 -5.06 1.55
C ILE A 110 -4.24 -3.76 0.83
N LYS A 111 -4.84 -2.77 1.49
CA LYS A 111 -4.88 -1.38 1.01
C LYS A 111 -4.08 -0.49 1.94
N ALA A 112 -3.34 0.48 1.39
CA ALA A 112 -2.60 1.44 2.18
C ALA A 112 -2.52 2.79 1.47
N GLY A 113 -2.63 3.87 2.23
CA GLY A 113 -2.65 5.22 1.66
C GLY A 113 -2.92 6.28 2.68
N VAL A 114 -3.57 7.35 2.26
CA VAL A 114 -4.11 8.38 3.15
C VAL A 114 -5.58 8.10 3.38
N GLU A 115 -5.99 8.23 4.63
CA GLU A 115 -7.38 8.17 5.06
C GLU A 115 -7.69 9.35 5.98
N TYR A 116 -8.84 9.99 5.74
CA TYR A 116 -9.29 11.14 6.52
C TYR A 116 -10.23 10.68 7.63
N VAL A 117 -9.77 10.80 8.88
CA VAL A 117 -10.52 10.34 10.06
C VAL A 117 -10.53 11.43 11.10
N ASP A 118 -11.70 11.74 11.63
CA ASP A 118 -11.90 12.74 12.69
C ASP A 118 -11.25 14.11 12.38
N GLY A 119 -11.40 14.57 11.15
CA GLY A 119 -10.85 15.85 10.72
C GLY A 119 -9.35 15.85 10.46
N LYS A 120 -8.70 14.69 10.37
CA LYS A 120 -7.25 14.55 10.24
C LYS A 120 -6.87 13.57 9.13
N GLN A 121 -5.80 13.89 8.42
CA GLN A 121 -5.18 12.94 7.51
C GLN A 121 -4.32 11.94 8.29
N ASN A 122 -4.41 10.69 7.91
CA ASN A 122 -3.63 9.60 8.48
C ASN A 122 -3.00 8.76 7.36
N VAL A 123 -1.82 8.21 7.59
CA VAL A 123 -1.39 7.04 6.85
C VAL A 123 -2.20 5.88 7.41
N SER A 124 -2.90 5.19 6.52
CA SER A 124 -3.76 4.06 6.85
C SER A 124 -3.25 2.81 6.15
N ALA A 125 -3.34 1.68 6.83
CA ALA A 125 -3.17 0.36 6.25
C ALA A 125 -4.29 -0.56 6.75
N VAL A 126 -4.93 -1.25 5.80
CA VAL A 126 -5.94 -2.29 6.08
C VAL A 126 -5.45 -3.59 5.47
N VAL A 127 -5.34 -4.60 6.30
CA VAL A 127 -5.10 -5.99 5.88
C VAL A 127 -6.40 -6.75 5.97
N THR A 128 -6.79 -7.42 4.90
CA THR A 128 -7.96 -8.27 4.89
C THR A 128 -7.57 -9.70 4.55
N HIS A 129 -7.86 -10.59 5.49
CA HIS A 129 -7.90 -12.03 5.30
C HIS A 129 -9.22 -12.53 5.89
N ARG A 130 -10.24 -12.64 5.04
CA ARG A 130 -11.66 -12.85 5.39
C ARG A 130 -12.29 -11.69 6.18
N THR A 131 -11.59 -11.14 7.15
CA THR A 131 -11.98 -9.96 7.95
C THR A 131 -10.91 -8.89 7.85
N SER A 132 -11.28 -7.62 8.01
CA SER A 132 -10.40 -6.48 7.89
C SER A 132 -9.78 -6.08 9.23
N ASP A 133 -8.48 -5.86 9.24
CA ASP A 133 -7.72 -5.26 10.34
C ASP A 133 -7.19 -3.89 9.89
N TRP A 134 -7.39 -2.86 10.70
CA TRP A 134 -7.11 -1.48 10.36
C TRP A 134 -6.15 -0.83 11.34
N SER A 135 -5.17 -0.12 10.81
CA SER A 135 -4.25 0.71 11.57
C SER A 135 -4.00 2.05 10.91
N VAL A 136 -3.85 3.09 11.73
CA VAL A 136 -3.63 4.47 11.29
C VAL A 136 -2.53 5.14 12.08
N VAL A 137 -1.80 6.03 11.41
CA VAL A 137 -0.82 6.93 12.01
C VAL A 137 -1.10 8.34 11.51
N GLN A 138 -1.38 9.26 12.43
CA GLN A 138 -1.71 10.64 12.08
C GLN A 138 -0.56 11.34 11.33
N LEU A 139 -0.93 12.09 10.28
CA LEU A 139 -0.07 13.03 9.56
C LEU A 139 -0.37 14.45 10.04
N PRO A 140 0.35 14.99 11.04
CA PRO A 140 0.00 16.27 11.66
C PRO A 140 0.17 17.46 10.72
N ASP A 141 1.00 17.33 9.70
CA ASP A 141 1.28 18.33 8.66
C ASP A 141 0.30 18.30 7.50
N ALA A 142 -0.65 17.32 7.49
CA ALA A 142 -1.67 17.14 6.46
C ALA A 142 -1.14 17.37 5.03
N PRO A 143 -0.15 16.61 4.58
CA PRO A 143 0.54 16.88 3.33
C PRO A 143 -0.42 16.72 2.14
N ARG A 144 -0.33 17.64 1.16
CA ARG A 144 -1.14 17.57 -0.06
C ARG A 144 -0.88 16.31 -0.88
N SER A 145 0.34 15.81 -0.81
CA SER A 145 0.77 14.62 -1.54
C SER A 145 1.65 13.74 -0.66
N ILE A 146 1.57 12.45 -0.88
CA ILE A 146 2.40 11.46 -0.20
C ILE A 146 2.73 10.32 -1.19
N TRP A 147 3.87 9.68 -0.99
CA TRP A 147 4.25 8.49 -1.70
C TRP A 147 3.92 7.26 -0.88
N ILE A 148 3.29 6.26 -1.52
CA ILE A 148 3.07 4.93 -0.95
C ILE A 148 3.85 3.93 -1.77
N LYS A 149 4.54 3.03 -1.09
CA LYS A 149 5.33 1.97 -1.70
C LYS A 149 5.00 0.63 -1.04
N ALA A 150 4.72 -0.36 -1.85
CA ALA A 150 4.57 -1.75 -1.45
C ALA A 150 5.71 -2.58 -2.02
N VAL A 151 6.32 -3.42 -1.19
CA VAL A 151 7.35 -4.37 -1.61
C VAL A 151 6.89 -5.77 -1.26
N ARG A 152 6.71 -6.62 -2.28
CA ARG A 152 6.38 -8.03 -2.10
C ARG A 152 7.63 -8.87 -2.28
N ARG A 153 7.98 -9.64 -1.25
CA ARG A 153 9.10 -10.59 -1.25
C ARG A 153 8.65 -11.90 -0.62
N LEU A 154 8.84 -13.03 -1.33
CA LEU A 154 8.47 -14.36 -0.84
C LEU A 154 7.01 -14.38 -0.33
N ASP A 155 6.83 -14.54 0.98
CA ASP A 155 5.57 -14.64 1.71
C ASP A 155 5.19 -13.33 2.44
N ALA A 156 5.97 -12.26 2.27
CA ALA A 156 5.79 -11.00 2.97
C ALA A 156 5.44 -9.84 2.04
N VAL A 157 4.70 -8.89 2.59
CA VAL A 157 4.44 -7.57 2.01
C VAL A 157 4.84 -6.50 3.00
N GLU A 158 5.71 -5.60 2.58
CA GLU A 158 6.10 -4.41 3.34
C GLU A 158 5.44 -3.19 2.71
N ILE A 159 4.83 -2.34 3.52
CA ILE A 159 4.27 -1.05 3.08
C ILE A 159 5.05 0.08 3.71
N PHE A 160 5.40 1.03 2.88
CA PHE A 160 6.12 2.24 3.27
C PHE A 160 5.40 3.47 2.79
N PHE A 161 5.62 4.58 3.47
CA PHE A 161 5.23 5.90 2.99
C PHE A 161 6.41 6.88 3.02
N SER A 162 6.34 7.92 2.19
CA SER A 162 7.34 8.98 2.13
C SER A 162 6.70 10.31 1.75
N ARG A 163 7.25 11.43 2.23
CA ARG A 163 6.84 12.79 1.85
C ARG A 163 7.61 13.32 0.64
N ASP A 164 8.77 12.78 0.37
CA ASP A 164 9.75 13.34 -0.58
C ASP A 164 10.28 12.34 -1.63
N ASP A 165 9.77 11.08 -1.61
CA ASP A 165 10.26 9.96 -2.44
C ASP A 165 11.72 9.55 -2.16
N LYS A 166 12.28 9.96 -1.05
CA LYS A 166 13.67 9.63 -0.65
C LYS A 166 13.72 8.87 0.66
N GLU A 167 13.16 9.44 1.70
CA GLU A 167 13.10 8.80 3.01
C GLU A 167 11.77 8.07 3.16
N TYR A 168 11.84 6.74 3.32
CA TYR A 168 10.70 5.87 3.45
C TYR A 168 10.58 5.32 4.86
N ILE A 169 9.40 5.48 5.44
CA ILE A 169 9.05 4.96 6.76
C ILE A 169 8.15 3.75 6.58
N ILE A 170 8.50 2.63 7.19
CA ILE A 170 7.67 1.42 7.19
C ILE A 170 6.44 1.65 8.06
N CYS A 171 5.26 1.30 7.55
CA CYS A 171 4.01 1.37 8.30
C CYS A 171 3.33 0.00 8.45
N LEU A 172 3.71 -0.99 7.65
CA LEU A 172 3.18 -2.35 7.74
C LEU A 172 4.24 -3.35 7.30
N LEU A 173 4.39 -4.43 8.06
CA LEU A 173 4.95 -5.71 7.61
C LEU A 173 3.87 -6.77 7.79
N TYR A 174 3.37 -7.30 6.69
CA TYR A 174 2.40 -8.39 6.68
C TYR A 174 3.05 -9.66 6.15
N THR A 175 2.93 -10.73 6.90
CA THR A 175 3.31 -12.08 6.49
C THR A 175 2.05 -12.92 6.34
N SER A 176 1.78 -13.40 5.14
CA SER A 176 0.69 -14.36 4.93
C SER A 176 1.05 -15.69 5.59
N PRO A 177 0.15 -16.32 6.34
CA PRO A 177 0.35 -17.71 6.72
C PRO A 177 0.58 -18.51 5.45
N SER A 178 1.67 -19.26 5.41
CA SER A 178 1.96 -20.12 4.27
C SER A 178 0.80 -21.11 4.06
N PRO A 179 0.35 -21.38 2.82
CA PRO A 179 -0.64 -22.43 2.58
C PRO A 179 -0.13 -23.84 2.91
N ARG A 180 0.98 -23.98 3.62
CA ARG A 180 1.62 -25.25 3.96
C ARG A 180 1.50 -25.66 5.41
N ASP A 181 0.75 -24.88 6.24
CA ASP A 181 0.45 -25.25 7.63
C ASP A 181 -0.98 -25.76 7.73
#